data_d3ade4a52dfde0637db1d26474194270
#
_entry.id   d3ade4a52dfde0637db1d26474194270
#
_cell.length_a   1.000
_cell.length_b   1.000
_cell.length_c   1.000
_cell.angle_alpha   90.00
_cell.angle_beta   90.00
_cell.angle_gamma   90.00
#
_symmetry.space_group_name_H-M   'P 1'
#
loop_
_entity.id
_entity.type
_entity.pdbx_description
1 polymer ?
#
loop_
_entity_poly.entity_id
_entity_poly.type
_entity_poly.pdbx_seq_one_letter_code
_entity_poly.pdbx_strand_id
1 'polypeptide(L)'
;DVYKRQYQAYRKHIIGELKQKLSNNYNFKIISGFTGSGKTKLLKYLEANGSQILDLEGLASHKGSALGDDMTSKQPSQKRFERKILEKLKEFNPSKITYIESESSRIGSLQIPAALWTLMKDSPVIEIDVPIIERANFLIKEYKHFIHDQKLLILKLSKVKHLISQKLYDQWLNLIRDEKYKDFVLSILENHYDRAYSNSRKKTYTQKTEQTYQVEKVSKSEFIKLAKNFT
;
A
#
# COMPACT_ATOMS: atom_id res chain seq x y z
N ASP A 1 9.21 10.22 -35.63
CA ASP A 1 8.94 10.09 -34.21
C ASP A 1 10.00 9.22 -33.47
N VAL A 2 11.26 9.73 -33.53
CA VAL A 2 12.45 9.08 -32.96
C VAL A 2 12.33 8.92 -31.45
N TYR A 3 11.85 9.93 -30.72
CA TYR A 3 11.69 9.92 -29.26
C TYR A 3 10.71 8.84 -28.78
N LYS A 4 9.61 8.61 -29.49
CA LYS A 4 8.63 7.58 -29.14
C LYS A 4 9.23 6.18 -29.30
N ARG A 5 9.99 5.95 -30.37
CA ARG A 5 10.69 4.67 -30.61
C ARG A 5 11.77 4.41 -29.54
N GLN A 6 12.58 5.41 -29.22
CA GLN A 6 13.58 5.32 -28.15
C GLN A 6 12.95 5.05 -26.79
N TYR A 7 11.83 5.71 -26.47
CA TYR A 7 11.08 5.47 -25.24
C TYR A 7 10.59 4.02 -25.16
N GLN A 8 10.00 3.50 -26.25
CA GLN A 8 9.49 2.13 -26.30
C GLN A 8 10.61 1.08 -26.19
N ALA A 9 11.72 1.29 -26.90
CA ALA A 9 12.87 0.41 -26.85
C ALA A 9 13.47 0.34 -25.44
N TYR A 10 13.67 1.49 -24.79
CA TYR A 10 14.18 1.56 -23.43
C TYR A 10 13.23 0.89 -22.42
N ARG A 11 11.92 1.13 -22.53
CA ARG A 11 10.94 0.48 -21.63
C ARG A 11 10.93 -1.03 -21.84
N LYS A 12 11.00 -1.50 -23.09
CA LYS A 12 11.11 -2.93 -23.41
C LYS A 12 12.35 -3.56 -22.77
N HIS A 13 13.49 -2.86 -22.81
CA HIS A 13 14.72 -3.28 -22.15
C HIS A 13 14.53 -3.41 -20.62
N ILE A 14 14.01 -2.40 -19.94
CA ILE A 14 13.73 -2.45 -18.49
C ILE A 14 12.79 -3.60 -18.11
N ILE A 15 11.72 -3.82 -18.89
CA ILE A 15 10.80 -4.94 -18.64
C ILE A 15 11.50 -6.29 -18.85
N GLY A 16 12.39 -6.39 -19.86
CA GLY A 16 13.22 -7.57 -20.09
C GLY A 16 14.16 -7.86 -18.92
N GLU A 17 14.89 -6.85 -18.44
CA GLU A 17 15.76 -6.98 -17.26
C GLU A 17 14.98 -7.35 -15.99
N LEU A 18 13.79 -6.75 -15.79
CA LEU A 18 12.92 -7.11 -14.66
C LEU A 18 12.52 -8.59 -14.71
N LYS A 19 12.09 -9.10 -15.87
CA LYS A 19 11.74 -10.51 -16.03
C LYS A 19 12.93 -11.42 -15.74
N GLN A 20 14.10 -11.11 -16.29
CA GLN A 20 15.33 -11.86 -16.06
C GLN A 20 15.73 -11.83 -14.58
N LYS A 21 15.67 -10.66 -13.93
CA LYS A 21 16.02 -10.54 -12.52
C LYS A 21 15.05 -11.34 -11.64
N LEU A 22 13.76 -11.28 -11.92
CA LEU A 22 12.72 -11.98 -11.17
C LEU A 22 12.69 -13.51 -11.41
N SER A 23 13.35 -14.02 -12.46
CA SER A 23 13.52 -15.47 -12.65
C SER A 23 14.50 -16.12 -11.64
N ASN A 24 15.21 -15.33 -10.85
CA ASN A 24 16.16 -15.79 -9.82
C ASN A 24 15.51 -16.32 -8.52
N ASN A 25 14.25 -16.73 -8.56
CA ASN A 25 13.52 -17.32 -7.43
C ASN A 25 13.62 -16.50 -6.14
N TYR A 26 13.19 -15.24 -6.18
CA TYR A 26 13.08 -14.43 -4.98
C TYR A 26 12.13 -15.05 -3.97
N ASN A 27 12.53 -15.05 -2.70
CA ASN A 27 11.69 -15.44 -1.58
C ASN A 27 10.88 -14.23 -1.10
N PHE A 28 9.75 -13.95 -1.74
CA PHE A 28 8.85 -12.87 -1.35
C PHE A 28 7.91 -13.32 -0.24
N LYS A 29 7.64 -12.42 0.72
CA LYS A 29 6.53 -12.53 1.69
C LYS A 29 5.70 -11.24 1.66
N ILE A 30 4.40 -11.40 1.56
CA ILE A 30 3.47 -10.27 1.43
C ILE A 30 2.95 -9.87 2.80
N ILE A 31 3.21 -8.63 3.20
CA ILE A 31 2.65 -8.04 4.41
C ILE A 31 1.26 -7.50 4.10
N SER A 32 0.25 -8.12 4.68
CA SER A 32 -1.16 -7.86 4.49
C SER A 32 -1.78 -7.27 5.77
N GLY A 33 -2.88 -6.56 5.63
CA GLY A 33 -3.62 -5.95 6.75
C GLY A 33 -4.49 -4.82 6.24
N PHE A 34 -5.59 -4.58 6.92
CA PHE A 34 -6.55 -3.53 6.56
C PHE A 34 -5.94 -2.12 6.53
N THR A 35 -6.62 -1.18 5.91
CA THR A 35 -6.23 0.23 5.90
C THR A 35 -6.05 0.74 7.33
N GLY A 36 -4.92 1.40 7.59
CA GLY A 36 -4.57 1.90 8.92
C GLY A 36 -3.88 0.89 9.85
N SER A 37 -3.58 -0.34 9.41
CA SER A 37 -2.84 -1.32 10.23
C SER A 37 -1.33 -1.02 10.36
N GLY A 38 -0.81 0.01 9.69
CA GLY A 38 0.58 0.43 9.82
C GLY A 38 1.60 -0.42 9.06
N LYS A 39 1.19 -1.13 8.01
CA LYS A 39 2.08 -1.96 7.16
C LYS A 39 3.37 -1.25 6.76
N THR A 40 3.25 -0.06 6.18
CA THR A 40 4.40 0.75 5.75
C THR A 40 5.36 1.07 6.91
N LYS A 41 4.81 1.32 8.12
CA LYS A 41 5.66 1.50 9.31
C LYS A 41 6.39 0.22 9.69
N LEU A 42 5.70 -0.92 9.66
CA LEU A 42 6.32 -2.22 9.91
C LEU A 42 7.45 -2.49 8.91
N LEU A 43 7.23 -2.27 7.62
CA LEU A 43 8.27 -2.44 6.61
C LEU A 43 9.51 -1.58 6.90
N LYS A 44 9.34 -0.33 7.32
CA LYS A 44 10.47 0.53 7.72
C LYS A 44 11.24 0.00 8.93
N TYR A 45 10.55 -0.63 9.89
CA TYR A 45 11.22 -1.27 11.02
C TYR A 45 11.94 -2.55 10.61
N LEU A 46 11.37 -3.33 9.70
CA LEU A 46 12.05 -4.50 9.12
C LEU A 46 13.32 -4.09 8.37
N GLU A 47 13.24 -3.03 7.56
CA GLU A 47 14.41 -2.47 6.85
C GLU A 47 15.50 -2.00 7.82
N ALA A 48 15.10 -1.27 8.87
CA ALA A 48 16.04 -0.81 9.91
C ALA A 48 16.70 -1.96 10.68
N ASN A 49 16.10 -3.14 10.70
CA ASN A 49 16.67 -4.36 11.28
C ASN A 49 17.38 -5.25 10.25
N GLY A 50 17.67 -4.74 9.05
CA GLY A 50 18.45 -5.44 8.03
C GLY A 50 17.67 -6.38 7.12
N SER A 51 16.34 -6.40 7.20
CA SER A 51 15.49 -7.15 6.26
C SER A 51 15.43 -6.45 4.90
N GLN A 52 15.29 -7.24 3.84
CA GLN A 52 15.03 -6.69 2.50
C GLN A 52 13.56 -6.32 2.37
N ILE A 53 13.28 -5.10 1.96
CA ILE A 53 11.91 -4.64 1.71
C ILE A 53 11.78 -4.02 0.32
N LEU A 54 10.64 -4.25 -0.30
CA LEU A 54 10.23 -3.57 -1.53
C LEU A 54 8.99 -2.70 -1.25
N ASP A 55 9.24 -1.44 -0.90
CA ASP A 55 8.21 -0.44 -0.61
C ASP A 55 7.65 0.13 -1.92
N LEU A 56 6.62 -0.53 -2.45
CA LEU A 56 6.00 -0.14 -3.72
C LEU A 56 5.26 1.20 -3.62
N GLU A 57 4.63 1.52 -2.49
CA GLU A 57 3.98 2.81 -2.25
C GLU A 57 5.01 3.94 -2.25
N GLY A 58 6.13 3.77 -1.56
CA GLY A 58 7.22 4.74 -1.54
C GLY A 58 7.85 4.95 -2.91
N LEU A 59 8.10 3.87 -3.66
CA LEU A 59 8.61 3.95 -5.04
C LEU A 59 7.63 4.65 -5.99
N ALA A 60 6.31 4.48 -5.75
CA ALA A 60 5.24 5.11 -6.50
C ALA A 60 4.95 6.56 -6.07
N SER A 61 5.48 7.02 -4.94
CA SER A 61 5.11 8.29 -4.29
C SER A 61 3.58 8.41 -4.12
N HIS A 62 2.95 7.35 -3.60
CA HIS A 62 1.49 7.25 -3.45
C HIS A 62 1.11 6.20 -2.41
N LYS A 63 0.21 6.53 -1.50
CA LYS A 63 -0.27 5.62 -0.44
C LYS A 63 -1.44 4.74 -0.90
N GLY A 64 -1.32 4.01 -1.98
CA GLY A 64 -2.23 2.96 -2.47
C GLY A 64 -3.74 3.25 -2.51
N SER A 65 -4.28 4.08 -1.62
CA SER A 65 -5.70 4.35 -1.45
C SER A 65 -6.22 5.50 -2.32
N ALA A 66 -7.54 5.58 -2.54
CA ALA A 66 -8.18 6.69 -3.26
C ALA A 66 -7.94 8.08 -2.61
N LEU A 67 -7.69 8.12 -1.30
CA LEU A 67 -7.32 9.33 -0.56
C LEU A 67 -5.80 9.47 -0.37
N GLY A 68 -5.02 8.53 -0.88
CA GLY A 68 -3.59 8.39 -0.63
C GLY A 68 -2.68 9.24 -1.53
N ASP A 69 -3.22 10.12 -2.37
CA ASP A 69 -2.40 11.06 -3.14
C ASP A 69 -1.56 11.91 -2.20
N ASP A 70 -0.25 11.86 -2.34
CA ASP A 70 0.64 12.82 -1.71
C ASP A 70 0.52 14.15 -2.43
N MET A 71 0.03 15.17 -1.70
CA MET A 71 -0.12 16.53 -2.25
C MET A 71 1.22 17.19 -2.54
N THR A 72 2.31 16.69 -1.94
CA THR A 72 3.65 17.29 -2.03
C THR A 72 4.49 16.68 -3.14
N SER A 73 4.15 15.48 -3.63
CA SER A 73 4.91 14.81 -4.67
C SER A 73 4.01 14.23 -5.77
N LYS A 74 4.35 14.50 -7.02
CA LYS A 74 3.70 13.86 -8.17
C LYS A 74 4.22 12.42 -8.31
N GLN A 75 3.32 11.50 -8.65
CA GLN A 75 3.73 10.14 -9.02
C GLN A 75 4.77 10.17 -10.15
N PRO A 76 5.78 9.31 -10.12
CA PRO A 76 6.72 9.18 -11.23
C PRO A 76 6.00 8.68 -12.50
N SER A 77 6.65 8.80 -13.64
CA SER A 77 6.16 8.12 -14.84
C SER A 77 6.24 6.59 -14.66
N GLN A 78 5.41 5.84 -15.38
CA GLN A 78 5.43 4.37 -15.36
C GLN A 78 6.84 3.80 -15.58
N LYS A 79 7.58 4.33 -16.56
CA LYS A 79 8.96 3.96 -16.85
C LYS A 79 9.91 4.18 -15.67
N ARG A 80 9.76 5.34 -14.98
CA ARG A 80 10.60 5.66 -13.82
C ARG A 80 10.28 4.75 -12.63
N PHE A 81 9.02 4.39 -12.44
CA PHE A 81 8.59 3.44 -11.44
C PHE A 81 9.17 2.04 -11.70
N GLU A 82 9.01 1.53 -12.92
CA GLU A 82 9.58 0.24 -13.36
C GLU A 82 11.11 0.19 -13.16
N ARG A 83 11.80 1.29 -13.49
CA ARG A 83 13.25 1.42 -13.28
C ARG A 83 13.63 1.41 -11.80
N LYS A 84 12.92 2.15 -10.95
CA LYS A 84 13.17 2.17 -9.51
C LYS A 84 13.00 0.78 -8.88
N ILE A 85 11.97 0.01 -9.31
CA ILE A 85 11.78 -1.37 -8.88
C ILE A 85 12.98 -2.23 -9.29
N LEU A 86 13.43 -2.14 -10.54
CA LEU A 86 14.58 -2.89 -11.02
C LEU A 86 15.87 -2.55 -10.25
N GLU A 87 16.13 -1.26 -10.02
CA GLU A 87 17.28 -0.79 -9.25
C GLU A 87 17.25 -1.38 -7.83
N LYS A 88 16.09 -1.34 -7.16
CA LYS A 88 15.94 -1.91 -5.83
C LYS A 88 16.15 -3.44 -5.81
N LEU A 89 15.60 -4.15 -6.78
CA LEU A 89 15.80 -5.60 -6.91
C LEU A 89 17.26 -5.98 -7.20
N LYS A 90 18.05 -5.12 -7.86
CA LYS A 90 19.48 -5.35 -8.08
C LYS A 90 20.30 -5.32 -6.79
N GLU A 91 19.84 -4.59 -5.77
CA GLU A 91 20.48 -4.53 -4.44
C GLU A 91 20.20 -5.77 -3.60
N PHE A 92 19.14 -6.53 -3.91
CA PHE A 92 18.69 -7.64 -3.08
C PHE A 92 19.44 -8.94 -3.35
N ASN A 93 19.64 -9.69 -2.27
CA ASN A 93 20.06 -11.10 -2.33
C ASN A 93 18.82 -11.99 -2.49
N PRO A 94 18.65 -12.71 -3.61
CA PRO A 94 17.47 -13.56 -3.86
C PRO A 94 17.26 -14.66 -2.80
N SER A 95 18.33 -15.12 -2.13
CA SER A 95 18.25 -16.16 -1.09
C SER A 95 17.69 -15.66 0.23
N LYS A 96 17.59 -14.35 0.43
CA LYS A 96 16.98 -13.75 1.63
C LYS A 96 15.52 -13.43 1.38
N ILE A 97 14.71 -13.45 2.45
CA ILE A 97 13.32 -13.03 2.39
C ILE A 97 13.25 -11.54 2.04
N THR A 98 12.38 -11.20 1.09
CA THR A 98 12.04 -9.83 0.74
C THR A 98 10.58 -9.58 1.07
N TYR A 99 10.32 -8.63 1.97
CA TYR A 99 8.96 -8.27 2.37
C TYR A 99 8.39 -7.18 1.45
N ILE A 100 7.13 -7.36 1.04
CA ILE A 100 6.42 -6.43 0.14
C ILE A 100 5.05 -6.15 0.75
N GLU A 101 4.56 -4.91 0.68
CA GLU A 101 3.15 -4.61 1.04
C GLU A 101 2.17 -5.28 0.09
N SER A 102 1.03 -5.74 0.67
CA SER A 102 -0.09 -6.18 -0.14
C SER A 102 -0.72 -4.99 -0.86
N GLU A 103 -0.55 -4.94 -2.16
CA GLU A 103 -1.11 -3.91 -3.02
C GLU A 103 -2.05 -4.50 -4.07
N SER A 104 -2.81 -3.66 -4.74
CA SER A 104 -3.50 -4.02 -5.97
C SER A 104 -2.52 -3.99 -7.15
N SER A 105 -2.92 -4.51 -8.32
CA SER A 105 -2.09 -4.41 -9.53
C SER A 105 -1.76 -2.97 -9.94
N ARG A 106 -2.43 -1.97 -9.34
CA ARG A 106 -2.24 -0.54 -9.61
C ARG A 106 -2.09 0.24 -8.31
N ILE A 107 -1.14 1.18 -8.32
CA ILE A 107 -0.90 2.14 -7.24
C ILE A 107 -1.10 3.54 -7.83
N GLY A 108 -2.26 4.14 -7.57
CA GLY A 108 -2.69 5.37 -8.25
C GLY A 108 -2.77 5.19 -9.76
N SER A 109 -2.00 5.95 -10.53
CA SER A 109 -1.92 5.83 -11.99
C SER A 109 -0.91 4.80 -12.50
N LEU A 110 -0.09 4.22 -11.61
CA LEU A 110 0.99 3.30 -11.96
C LEU A 110 0.55 1.85 -11.87
N GLN A 111 1.08 1.04 -12.78
CA GLN A 111 0.83 -0.40 -12.81
C GLN A 111 2.07 -1.16 -12.34
N ILE A 112 1.90 -2.11 -11.42
CA ILE A 112 2.97 -3.02 -11.01
C ILE A 112 3.39 -3.88 -12.23
N PRO A 113 4.70 -4.03 -12.51
CA PRO A 113 5.16 -4.87 -13.62
C PRO A 113 4.57 -6.29 -13.54
N ALA A 114 4.03 -6.79 -14.66
CA ALA A 114 3.28 -8.05 -14.68
C ALA A 114 4.07 -9.24 -14.09
N ALA A 115 5.37 -9.33 -14.34
CA ALA A 115 6.21 -10.38 -13.79
C ALA A 115 6.29 -10.33 -12.26
N LEU A 116 6.47 -9.13 -11.68
CA LEU A 116 6.46 -8.93 -10.23
C LEU A 116 5.09 -9.22 -9.64
N TRP A 117 4.02 -8.74 -10.28
CA TRP A 117 2.65 -8.96 -9.84
C TRP A 117 2.28 -10.44 -9.77
N THR A 118 2.70 -11.25 -10.76
CA THR A 118 2.49 -12.70 -10.73
C THR A 118 3.17 -13.33 -9.52
N LEU A 119 4.45 -13.02 -9.28
CA LEU A 119 5.16 -13.54 -8.11
C LEU A 119 4.53 -13.10 -6.78
N MET A 120 4.10 -11.85 -6.67
CA MET A 120 3.41 -11.36 -5.48
C MET A 120 2.13 -12.15 -5.17
N LYS A 121 1.33 -12.48 -6.18
CA LYS A 121 0.09 -13.25 -6.00
C LYS A 121 0.34 -14.66 -5.47
N ASP A 122 1.44 -15.25 -5.90
CA ASP A 122 1.81 -16.63 -5.56
C ASP A 122 2.69 -16.71 -4.28
N SER A 123 3.00 -15.57 -3.66
CA SER A 123 3.84 -15.49 -2.47
C SER A 123 3.02 -15.71 -1.18
N PRO A 124 3.64 -16.30 -0.13
CA PRO A 124 3.03 -16.42 1.19
C PRO A 124 2.61 -15.06 1.76
N VAL A 125 1.48 -15.04 2.47
CA VAL A 125 0.90 -13.82 3.05
C VAL A 125 1.03 -13.86 4.57
N ILE A 126 1.58 -12.80 5.15
CA ILE A 126 1.60 -12.52 6.59
C ILE A 126 0.59 -11.41 6.86
N GLU A 127 -0.38 -11.69 7.72
CA GLU A 127 -1.44 -10.74 8.03
C GLU A 127 -1.17 -10.02 9.35
N ILE A 128 -1.31 -8.69 9.32
CA ILE A 128 -1.28 -7.84 10.51
C ILE A 128 -2.72 -7.45 10.83
N ASP A 129 -3.25 -8.02 11.90
CA ASP A 129 -4.60 -7.75 12.36
C ASP A 129 -4.59 -6.75 13.50
N VAL A 130 -5.25 -5.61 13.29
CA VAL A 130 -5.31 -4.47 14.21
C VAL A 130 -6.77 -4.09 14.41
N PRO A 131 -7.23 -3.90 15.67
CA PRO A 131 -8.58 -3.45 15.96
C PRO A 131 -8.94 -2.16 15.22
N ILE A 132 -10.16 -2.08 14.68
CA ILE A 132 -10.60 -0.94 13.86
C ILE A 132 -10.46 0.42 14.59
N ILE A 133 -10.69 0.44 15.89
CA ILE A 133 -10.54 1.64 16.70
C ILE A 133 -9.08 2.14 16.68
N GLU A 134 -8.11 1.24 16.78
CA GLU A 134 -6.68 1.60 16.74
C GLU A 134 -6.24 2.01 15.33
N ARG A 135 -6.79 1.38 14.30
CA ARG A 135 -6.58 1.79 12.91
C ARG A 135 -7.12 3.20 12.67
N ALA A 136 -8.31 3.53 13.19
CA ALA A 136 -8.89 4.86 13.11
C ALA A 136 -8.04 5.90 13.86
N ASN A 137 -7.62 5.60 15.10
CA ASN A 137 -6.75 6.46 15.89
C ASN A 137 -5.42 6.74 15.17
N PHE A 138 -4.86 5.72 14.53
CA PHE A 138 -3.64 5.86 13.75
C PHE A 138 -3.84 6.76 12.52
N LEU A 139 -4.90 6.55 11.75
CA LEU A 139 -5.20 7.34 10.56
C LEU A 139 -5.45 8.82 10.89
N ILE A 140 -6.16 9.11 11.97
CA ILE A 140 -6.37 10.49 12.44
C ILE A 140 -5.03 11.19 12.71
N LYS A 141 -4.07 10.49 13.30
CA LYS A 141 -2.73 11.03 13.56
C LYS A 141 -1.92 11.22 12.29
N GLU A 142 -1.97 10.26 11.37
CA GLU A 142 -1.22 10.32 10.09
C GLU A 142 -1.74 11.40 9.15
N TYR A 143 -3.06 11.63 9.19
CA TYR A 143 -3.75 12.55 8.28
C TYR A 143 -4.21 13.84 8.96
N LYS A 144 -3.49 14.31 9.99
CA LYS A 144 -3.80 15.56 10.72
C LYS A 144 -4.02 16.76 9.81
N HIS A 145 -3.28 16.84 8.70
CA HIS A 145 -3.43 17.93 7.73
C HIS A 145 -4.83 18.00 7.11
N PHE A 146 -5.56 16.89 6.98
CA PHE A 146 -6.95 16.90 6.52
C PHE A 146 -7.92 17.40 7.59
N ILE A 147 -7.59 17.20 8.87
CA ILE A 147 -8.40 17.74 9.99
C ILE A 147 -8.29 19.27 10.01
N HIS A 148 -7.12 19.81 9.70
CA HIS A 148 -6.90 21.26 9.62
C HIS A 148 -7.44 21.90 8.35
N ASP A 149 -7.69 21.12 7.30
CA ASP A 149 -8.24 21.59 6.03
C ASP A 149 -9.44 20.72 5.60
N GLN A 150 -10.62 21.04 6.19
CA GLN A 150 -11.87 20.33 5.86
C GLN A 150 -12.22 20.42 4.37
N LYS A 151 -11.89 21.53 3.69
CA LYS A 151 -12.18 21.70 2.26
C LYS A 151 -11.39 20.68 1.45
N LEU A 152 -10.12 20.48 1.80
CA LEU A 152 -9.27 19.48 1.17
C LEU A 152 -9.79 18.07 1.44
N LEU A 153 -10.22 17.76 2.68
CA LEU A 153 -10.80 16.46 3.02
C LEU A 153 -12.06 16.18 2.20
N ILE A 154 -12.97 17.15 2.09
CA ILE A 154 -14.21 17.02 1.29
C ILE A 154 -13.89 16.85 -0.19
N LEU A 155 -12.92 17.59 -0.73
CA LEU A 155 -12.45 17.44 -2.11
C LEU A 155 -11.90 16.03 -2.37
N LYS A 156 -11.11 15.48 -1.43
CA LYS A 156 -10.63 14.10 -1.53
C LYS A 156 -11.76 13.08 -1.43
N LEU A 157 -12.71 13.29 -0.51
CA LEU A 157 -13.86 12.43 -0.33
C LEU A 157 -14.73 12.36 -1.59
N SER A 158 -14.83 13.44 -2.36
CA SER A 158 -15.60 13.46 -3.62
C SER A 158 -15.11 12.43 -4.64
N LYS A 159 -13.85 12.02 -4.59
CA LYS A 159 -13.28 10.99 -5.48
C LYS A 159 -13.92 9.60 -5.26
N VAL A 160 -14.41 9.31 -4.07
CA VAL A 160 -15.05 8.03 -3.73
C VAL A 160 -16.58 8.09 -3.76
N LYS A 161 -17.17 9.25 -4.04
CA LYS A 161 -18.63 9.45 -4.07
C LYS A 161 -19.34 8.44 -4.96
N HIS A 162 -18.79 8.12 -6.12
CA HIS A 162 -19.38 7.19 -7.08
C HIS A 162 -19.33 5.71 -6.63
N LEU A 163 -18.61 5.39 -5.54
CA LEU A 163 -18.44 4.04 -5.00
C LEU A 163 -19.39 3.74 -3.84
N ILE A 164 -20.18 4.72 -3.38
CA ILE A 164 -21.02 4.64 -2.18
C ILE A 164 -22.39 5.23 -2.43
N SER A 165 -23.35 4.95 -1.55
CA SER A 165 -24.69 5.56 -1.64
C SER A 165 -24.65 7.05 -1.31
N GLN A 166 -25.56 7.83 -1.91
CA GLN A 166 -25.69 9.27 -1.60
C GLN A 166 -25.94 9.49 -0.10
N LYS A 167 -26.80 8.67 0.53
CA LYS A 167 -27.08 8.74 1.97
C LYS A 167 -25.82 8.63 2.82
N LEU A 168 -24.95 7.69 2.50
CA LEU A 168 -23.69 7.49 3.24
C LEU A 168 -22.71 8.65 3.01
N TYR A 169 -22.65 9.16 1.78
CA TYR A 169 -21.83 10.32 1.45
C TYR A 169 -22.26 11.57 2.24
N ASP A 170 -23.57 11.84 2.30
CA ASP A 170 -24.12 12.97 3.06
C ASP A 170 -23.88 12.82 4.56
N GLN A 171 -24.00 11.61 5.10
CA GLN A 171 -23.65 11.31 6.49
C GLN A 171 -22.18 11.64 6.77
N TRP A 172 -21.25 11.26 5.90
CA TRP A 172 -19.84 11.59 6.08
C TRP A 172 -19.55 13.07 6.00
N LEU A 173 -20.23 13.80 5.10
CA LEU A 173 -20.10 15.26 5.03
C LEU A 173 -20.56 15.93 6.35
N ASN A 174 -21.66 15.45 6.94
CA ASN A 174 -22.14 15.98 8.22
C ASN A 174 -21.15 15.68 9.35
N LEU A 175 -20.62 14.44 9.44
CA LEU A 175 -19.59 14.10 10.44
C LEU A 175 -18.33 14.98 10.33
N ILE A 176 -17.91 15.30 9.10
CA ILE A 176 -16.75 16.20 8.86
C ILE A 176 -17.09 17.63 9.31
N ARG A 177 -18.26 18.16 8.95
CA ARG A 177 -18.71 19.50 9.35
C ARG A 177 -18.86 19.66 10.85
N ASP A 178 -19.34 18.60 11.54
CA ASP A 178 -19.50 18.54 12.97
C ASP A 178 -18.18 18.23 13.72
N GLU A 179 -17.06 18.14 13.01
CA GLU A 179 -15.73 17.79 13.54
C GLU A 179 -15.66 16.41 14.24
N LYS A 180 -16.63 15.52 13.96
CA LYS A 180 -16.69 14.15 14.46
C LYS A 180 -15.77 13.23 13.64
N TYR A 181 -14.50 13.58 13.56
CA TYR A 181 -13.53 12.90 12.69
C TYR A 181 -13.34 11.42 13.03
N LYS A 182 -13.44 11.05 14.31
CA LYS A 182 -13.32 9.65 14.72
C LYS A 182 -14.45 8.80 14.16
N ASP A 183 -15.68 9.29 14.26
CA ASP A 183 -16.87 8.59 13.75
C ASP A 183 -16.84 8.53 12.22
N PHE A 184 -16.39 9.62 11.57
CA PHE A 184 -16.14 9.62 10.13
C PHE A 184 -15.13 8.56 9.72
N VAL A 185 -13.96 8.49 10.38
CA VAL A 185 -12.90 7.54 10.03
C VAL A 185 -13.34 6.10 10.30
N LEU A 186 -14.03 5.82 11.39
CA LEU A 186 -14.61 4.50 11.66
C LEU A 186 -15.60 4.10 10.55
N SER A 187 -16.53 5.00 10.21
CA SER A 187 -17.54 4.73 9.19
C SER A 187 -16.94 4.51 7.78
N ILE A 188 -15.92 5.28 7.40
CA ILE A 188 -15.28 5.09 6.08
C ILE A 188 -14.45 3.80 6.03
N LEU A 189 -13.81 3.40 7.14
CA LEU A 189 -13.13 2.11 7.23
C LEU A 189 -14.13 0.96 7.03
N GLU A 190 -15.21 0.91 7.81
CA GLU A 190 -16.19 -0.17 7.77
C GLU A 190 -16.96 -0.25 6.45
N ASN A 191 -17.41 0.89 5.94
CA ASN A 191 -18.36 0.92 4.83
C ASN A 191 -17.71 1.04 3.46
N HIS A 192 -16.41 1.36 3.40
CA HIS A 192 -15.69 1.50 2.13
C HIS A 192 -14.39 0.68 2.11
N TYR A 193 -13.40 1.02 2.92
CA TYR A 193 -12.06 0.45 2.79
C TYR A 193 -12.00 -1.04 3.11
N ASP A 194 -12.58 -1.48 4.21
CA ASP A 194 -12.49 -2.88 4.64
C ASP A 194 -13.26 -3.81 3.69
N ARG A 195 -14.39 -3.35 3.17
CA ARG A 195 -15.16 -4.08 2.15
C ARG A 195 -14.38 -4.19 0.84
N ALA A 196 -13.83 -3.06 0.36
CA ALA A 196 -13.04 -3.03 -0.86
C ALA A 196 -11.79 -3.92 -0.74
N TYR A 197 -11.09 -3.83 0.40
CA TYR A 197 -9.90 -4.62 0.68
C TYR A 197 -10.20 -6.13 0.75
N SER A 198 -11.23 -6.53 1.49
CA SER A 198 -11.64 -7.94 1.61
C SER A 198 -12.00 -8.54 0.25
N ASN A 199 -12.70 -7.78 -0.59
CA ASN A 199 -13.07 -8.22 -1.94
C ASN A 199 -11.85 -8.32 -2.87
N SER A 200 -10.94 -7.36 -2.80
CA SER A 200 -9.71 -7.35 -3.59
C SER A 200 -8.78 -8.50 -3.17
N ARG A 201 -8.57 -8.66 -1.87
CA ARG A 201 -7.67 -9.70 -1.32
C ARG A 201 -8.08 -11.11 -1.72
N LYS A 202 -9.38 -11.45 -1.57
CA LYS A 202 -9.93 -12.75 -1.95
C LYS A 202 -9.70 -13.09 -3.43
N LYS A 203 -9.68 -12.08 -4.29
CA LYS A 203 -9.48 -12.23 -5.74
C LYS A 203 -8.02 -12.25 -6.14
N THR A 204 -7.16 -11.64 -5.36
CA THR A 204 -5.78 -11.34 -5.75
C THR A 204 -4.79 -12.38 -5.24
N TYR A 205 -4.83 -12.66 -3.93
CA TYR A 205 -3.86 -13.55 -3.31
C TYR A 205 -4.46 -14.95 -3.18
N THR A 206 -3.95 -15.88 -4.00
CA THR A 206 -4.42 -17.28 -4.04
C THR A 206 -3.85 -18.11 -2.90
N GLN A 207 -2.69 -17.70 -2.36
CA GLN A 207 -2.05 -18.35 -1.24
C GLN A 207 -2.79 -18.07 0.07
N LYS A 208 -2.89 -19.09 0.91
CA LYS A 208 -3.43 -18.94 2.28
C LYS A 208 -2.50 -18.05 3.09
N THR A 209 -3.08 -17.33 4.05
CA THR A 209 -2.32 -16.63 5.08
C THR A 209 -1.44 -17.65 5.81
N GLU A 210 -0.12 -17.44 5.73
CA GLU A 210 0.86 -18.28 6.42
C GLU A 210 0.78 -18.06 7.94
N GLN A 211 0.65 -16.78 8.32
CA GLN A 211 0.62 -16.35 9.71
C GLN A 211 -0.18 -15.08 9.88
N THR A 212 -0.89 -14.96 11.01
CA THR A 212 -1.57 -13.73 11.43
C THR A 212 -0.98 -13.25 12.74
N TYR A 213 -0.55 -11.99 12.78
CA TYR A 213 -0.09 -11.33 13.99
C TYR A 213 -1.16 -10.38 14.50
N GLN A 214 -1.60 -10.60 15.73
CA GLN A 214 -2.48 -9.68 16.45
C GLN A 214 -1.64 -8.52 16.99
N VAL A 215 -2.02 -7.30 16.67
CA VAL A 215 -1.34 -6.07 17.08
C VAL A 215 -2.33 -5.19 17.82
N GLU A 216 -2.16 -5.05 19.12
CA GLU A 216 -3.09 -4.30 19.95
C GLU A 216 -3.11 -2.80 19.60
N LYS A 217 -1.95 -2.21 19.26
CA LYS A 217 -1.81 -0.79 18.96
C LYS A 217 -0.82 -0.54 17.82
N VAL A 218 -1.14 0.41 16.94
CA VAL A 218 -0.20 0.89 15.92
C VAL A 218 0.82 1.83 16.57
N SER A 219 1.83 1.24 17.22
CA SER A 219 2.86 1.98 17.95
C SER A 219 4.26 1.53 17.57
N LYS A 220 5.26 2.39 17.86
CA LYS A 220 6.68 2.07 17.63
C LYS A 220 7.11 0.83 18.42
N SER A 221 6.71 0.74 19.69
CA SER A 221 7.07 -0.38 20.58
C SER A 221 6.52 -1.72 20.08
N GLU A 222 5.26 -1.74 19.64
CA GLU A 222 4.62 -2.95 19.10
C GLU A 222 5.30 -3.40 17.80
N PHE A 223 5.59 -2.49 16.88
CA PHE A 223 6.25 -2.86 15.63
C PHE A 223 7.72 -3.27 15.79
N ILE A 224 8.43 -2.72 16.78
CA ILE A 224 9.79 -3.21 17.11
C ILE A 224 9.72 -4.64 17.65
N LYS A 225 8.76 -4.95 18.52
CA LYS A 225 8.54 -6.32 19.01
C LYS A 225 8.17 -7.26 17.86
N LEU A 226 7.21 -6.82 17.04
CA LEU A 226 6.74 -7.59 15.90
C LEU A 226 7.86 -7.88 14.91
N ALA A 227 8.68 -6.89 14.57
CA ALA A 227 9.77 -7.03 13.61
C ALA A 227 10.79 -8.12 14.01
N LYS A 228 10.96 -8.40 15.30
CA LYS A 228 11.84 -9.49 15.78
C LYS A 228 11.35 -10.89 15.39
N ASN A 229 10.07 -11.04 15.07
CA ASN A 229 9.49 -12.31 14.65
C ASN A 229 9.70 -12.60 13.15
N PHE A 230 10.29 -11.64 12.41
CA PHE A 230 10.49 -11.72 10.97
C PHE A 230 11.96 -11.96 10.57
N THR A 231 12.84 -12.11 11.54
CA THR A 231 14.29 -12.34 11.34
C THR A 231 14.61 -13.83 11.29
#